data_7f65465bcaffca4ce39aa23c8f2f294a
#
_entry.id   7f65465bcaffca4ce39aa23c8f2f294a
#
_cell.length_a   1.000
_cell.length_b   1.000
_cell.length_c   1.000
_cell.angle_alpha   90.00
_cell.angle_beta   90.00
_cell.angle_gamma   90.00
#
_symmetry.space_group_name_H-M   'P 1'
#
loop_
_entity.id
_entity.type
_entity.pdbx_description
1 polymer ?
#
loop_
_entity_poly.entity_id
_entity_poly.type
_entity_poly.pdbx_seq_one_letter_code
_entity_poly.pdbx_strand_id
1 'polypeptide(L)'
;TTEIYTLSLRDALPILNIAKRIMDYGLHPPTIYFPLIVEEALMIEPTETESKESLDNFASVLKKISDELVKDPDFIKKSPHTTKLGRLDEVKAAREPNLRWLPKFKV
;
A
#
# COMPACT_ATOMS: atom_id res chain seq x y z
N THR A 1 -1.94 -12.18 -17.16
CA THR A 1 -1.43 -13.19 -16.23
C THR A 1 -0.86 -12.53 -14.98
N THR A 2 -0.75 -13.29 -13.91
CA THR A 2 -0.21 -12.82 -12.65
C THR A 2 1.22 -12.31 -12.77
N GLU A 3 2.02 -12.96 -13.60
CA GLU A 3 3.42 -12.58 -13.80
C GLU A 3 3.57 -11.22 -14.47
N ILE A 4 2.79 -10.94 -15.50
CA ILE A 4 2.82 -9.64 -16.18
C ILE A 4 2.41 -8.54 -15.22
N TYR A 5 1.41 -8.80 -14.41
CA TYR A 5 0.93 -7.89 -13.40
C TYR A 5 2.02 -7.53 -12.41
N THR A 6 2.69 -8.56 -11.87
CA THR A 6 3.76 -8.39 -10.89
C THR A 6 4.90 -7.56 -11.45
N LEU A 7 5.31 -7.80 -12.69
CA LEU A 7 6.38 -7.04 -13.33
C LEU A 7 6.02 -5.56 -13.47
N SER A 8 4.80 -5.25 -13.89
CA SER A 8 4.36 -3.85 -14.00
C SER A 8 4.40 -3.13 -12.67
N LEU A 9 3.97 -3.78 -11.59
CA LEU A 9 4.01 -3.21 -10.26
C LEU A 9 5.44 -3.01 -9.76
N ARG A 10 6.34 -3.94 -10.07
CA ARG A 10 7.73 -3.87 -9.61
C ARG A 10 8.53 -2.78 -10.31
N ASP A 11 8.35 -2.65 -11.61
CA ASP A 11 9.17 -1.75 -12.43
C ASP A 11 8.76 -0.28 -12.31
N ALA A 12 7.51 -0.01 -12.00
CA ALA A 12 6.98 1.33 -12.03
C ALA A 12 7.23 2.12 -10.73
N LEU A 13 7.06 1.51 -9.55
CA LEU A 13 7.13 2.21 -8.28
C LEU A 13 7.59 1.30 -7.14
N PRO A 14 8.17 1.89 -6.06
CA PRO A 14 8.38 1.16 -4.81
C PRO A 14 7.05 0.59 -4.30
N ILE A 15 7.12 -0.61 -3.73
CA ILE A 15 5.93 -1.32 -3.26
C ILE A 15 5.17 -0.57 -2.16
N LEU A 16 5.87 0.27 -1.42
CA LEU A 16 5.24 1.12 -0.40
C LEU A 16 4.15 2.01 -1.01
N ASN A 17 4.41 2.58 -2.18
CA ASN A 17 3.45 3.45 -2.85
C ASN A 17 2.19 2.68 -3.25
N ILE A 18 2.37 1.45 -3.70
CA ILE A 18 1.26 0.57 -4.06
C ILE A 18 0.43 0.23 -2.83
N ALA A 19 1.08 -0.12 -1.72
CA ALA A 19 0.39 -0.40 -0.47
C ALA A 19 -0.43 0.80 0.00
N LYS A 20 0.12 2.00 -0.08
CA LYS A 20 -0.60 3.22 0.28
C LYS A 20 -1.80 3.47 -0.63
N ARG A 21 -1.66 3.15 -1.92
CA ARG A 21 -2.80 3.28 -2.85
C ARG A 21 -3.90 2.26 -2.56
N ILE A 22 -3.54 1.05 -2.13
CA ILE A 22 -4.52 0.04 -1.71
C ILE A 22 -5.40 0.59 -0.57
N MET A 23 -4.81 1.33 0.36
CA MET A 23 -5.56 1.96 1.45
C MET A 23 -6.63 2.94 0.93
N ASP A 24 -6.35 3.63 -0.17
CA ASP A 24 -7.32 4.57 -0.77
C ASP A 24 -8.59 3.88 -1.25
N TYR A 25 -8.51 2.59 -1.53
CA TYR A 25 -9.66 1.79 -1.92
C TYR A 25 -10.39 1.16 -0.72
N GLY A 26 -10.01 1.55 0.49
CA GLY A 26 -10.66 1.06 1.70
C GLY A 26 -10.24 -0.34 2.11
N LEU A 27 -9.12 -0.83 1.61
CA LEU A 27 -8.61 -2.15 1.93
C LEU A 27 -7.41 -2.07 2.86
N HIS A 28 -7.26 -3.09 3.68
CA HIS A 28 -6.05 -3.23 4.50
C HIS A 28 -4.94 -3.74 3.58
N PRO A 29 -3.83 -2.98 3.44
CA PRO A 29 -2.75 -3.42 2.55
C PRO A 29 -2.02 -4.62 3.11
N PRO A 30 -1.55 -5.52 2.22
CA PRO A 30 -0.73 -6.65 2.63
C PRO A 30 0.62 -6.22 3.19
N THR A 31 1.32 -7.16 3.82
CA THR A 31 2.69 -6.95 4.27
C THR A 31 3.60 -6.66 3.08
N ILE A 32 4.45 -5.67 3.22
CA ILE A 32 5.40 -5.27 2.17
C ILE A 32 6.83 -5.60 2.59
N TYR A 33 7.72 -5.68 1.59
CA TYR A 33 9.14 -5.99 1.80
C TYR A 33 9.40 -7.32 2.49
N PHE A 34 8.49 -8.26 2.32
CA PHE A 34 8.64 -9.60 2.87
C PHE A 34 8.04 -10.63 1.89
N PRO A 35 8.68 -11.77 1.64
CA PRO A 35 9.95 -12.23 2.23
C PRO A 35 11.15 -11.41 1.74
N LEU A 36 12.19 -11.34 2.56
CA LEU A 36 13.34 -10.46 2.33
C LEU A 36 14.14 -10.78 1.06
N ILE A 37 14.05 -12.01 0.61
CA ILE A 37 14.75 -12.46 -0.59
C ILE A 37 14.06 -12.02 -1.88
N VAL A 38 12.86 -11.49 -1.78
CA VAL A 38 12.10 -11.00 -2.94
C VAL A 38 12.13 -9.48 -2.94
N GLU A 39 12.69 -8.90 -4.01
CA GLU A 39 12.75 -7.45 -4.14
C GLU A 39 11.36 -6.88 -4.35
N GLU A 40 11.06 -5.77 -3.65
CA GLU A 40 9.77 -5.08 -3.74
C GLU A 40 8.58 -6.04 -3.58
N ALA A 41 8.61 -6.83 -2.51
CA ALA A 41 7.64 -7.88 -2.28
C ALA A 41 6.34 -7.33 -1.67
N LEU A 42 5.24 -7.92 -2.12
CA LEU A 42 3.91 -7.72 -1.54
C LEU A 42 3.39 -9.11 -1.17
N MET A 43 3.30 -9.38 0.13
CA MET A 43 2.92 -10.72 0.60
C MET A 43 1.41 -10.77 0.86
N ILE A 44 0.70 -11.39 -0.08
CA ILE A 44 -0.75 -11.51 -0.02
C ILE A 44 -1.11 -12.89 0.53
N GLU A 45 -1.85 -12.92 1.63
CA GLU A 45 -2.26 -14.16 2.29
C GLU A 45 -3.78 -14.20 2.44
N PRO A 46 -4.51 -14.57 1.40
CA PRO A 46 -5.95 -14.72 1.52
C PRO A 46 -6.25 -15.93 2.40
N THR A 47 -7.00 -15.71 3.47
CA THR A 47 -7.35 -16.78 4.39
C THR A 47 -8.72 -17.36 4.06
N GLU A 48 -9.03 -18.50 4.65
CA GLU A 48 -10.32 -19.19 4.46
C GLU A 48 -11.51 -18.38 4.98
N THR A 49 -11.24 -17.37 5.82
CA THR A 49 -12.30 -16.49 6.35
C THR A 49 -12.73 -15.43 5.35
N GLU A 50 -11.97 -15.24 4.27
CA GLU A 50 -12.32 -14.27 3.25
C GLU A 50 -13.35 -14.83 2.29
N SER A 51 -14.38 -14.03 1.98
CA SER A 51 -15.39 -14.41 1.01
C SER A 51 -14.84 -14.31 -0.41
N LYS A 52 -15.49 -15.02 -1.35
CA LYS A 52 -15.16 -14.88 -2.77
C LYS A 52 -15.30 -13.43 -3.23
N GLU A 53 -16.32 -12.75 -2.76
CA GLU A 53 -16.56 -11.34 -3.08
C GLU A 53 -15.40 -10.45 -2.63
N SER A 54 -14.89 -10.67 -1.43
CA SER A 54 -13.72 -9.92 -0.93
C SER A 54 -12.48 -10.17 -1.78
N LEU A 55 -12.26 -11.43 -2.16
CA LEU A 55 -11.11 -11.79 -2.99
C LEU A 55 -11.22 -11.18 -4.39
N ASP A 56 -12.38 -11.22 -4.99
CA ASP A 56 -12.63 -10.62 -6.31
C ASP A 56 -12.45 -9.11 -6.25
N ASN A 57 -12.91 -8.47 -5.19
CA ASN A 57 -12.72 -7.04 -4.99
C ASN A 57 -11.25 -6.68 -4.87
N PHE A 58 -10.49 -7.44 -4.09
CA PHE A 58 -9.07 -7.19 -3.93
C PHE A 58 -8.33 -7.32 -5.27
N ALA A 59 -8.62 -8.36 -6.03
CA ALA A 59 -8.03 -8.55 -7.36
C ALA A 59 -8.39 -7.40 -8.31
N SER A 60 -9.63 -6.94 -8.27
CA SER A 60 -10.11 -5.81 -9.07
C SER A 60 -9.36 -4.52 -8.71
N VAL A 61 -9.13 -4.29 -7.42
CA VAL A 61 -8.38 -3.11 -6.95
C VAL A 61 -6.94 -3.15 -7.43
N LEU A 62 -6.28 -4.30 -7.34
CA LEU A 62 -4.91 -4.44 -7.85
C LEU A 62 -4.84 -4.14 -9.34
N LYS A 63 -5.83 -4.59 -10.10
CA LYS A 63 -5.89 -4.29 -11.53
C LYS A 63 -6.05 -2.81 -11.79
N LYS A 64 -6.92 -2.16 -11.06
CA LYS A 64 -7.10 -0.70 -11.17
C LYS A 64 -5.82 0.06 -10.87
N ILE A 65 -5.11 -0.34 -9.83
CA ILE A 65 -3.84 0.30 -9.46
C ILE A 65 -2.80 0.09 -10.56
N SER A 66 -2.74 -1.11 -11.14
CA SER A 66 -1.83 -1.38 -12.26
C SER A 66 -2.12 -0.47 -13.45
N ASP A 67 -3.39 -0.28 -13.77
CA ASP A 67 -3.78 0.62 -14.86
C ASP A 67 -3.44 2.08 -14.52
N GLU A 68 -3.65 2.50 -13.28
CA GLU A 68 -3.30 3.84 -12.81
C GLU A 68 -1.79 4.09 -12.89
N LEU A 69 -0.98 3.08 -12.58
CA LEU A 69 0.48 3.19 -12.67
C LEU A 69 0.95 3.49 -14.09
N VAL A 70 0.29 2.92 -15.09
CA VAL A 70 0.61 3.19 -16.49
C VAL A 70 0.20 4.60 -16.88
N LYS A 71 -0.96 5.07 -16.41
CA LYS A 71 -1.50 6.37 -16.79
C LYS A 71 -0.85 7.53 -16.06
N ASP A 72 -0.67 7.40 -14.75
CA ASP A 72 -0.19 8.51 -13.91
C ASP A 72 0.59 7.97 -12.71
N PRO A 73 1.85 7.58 -12.91
CA PRO A 73 2.66 7.06 -11.81
C PRO A 73 2.88 8.06 -10.69
N ASP A 74 2.91 9.35 -10.98
CA ASP A 74 3.12 10.37 -9.95
C ASP A 74 1.95 10.45 -8.98
N PHE A 75 0.73 10.22 -9.46
CA PHE A 75 -0.44 10.16 -8.59
C PHE A 75 -0.30 9.04 -7.56
N ILE A 76 0.19 7.88 -7.99
CA ILE A 76 0.40 6.74 -7.08
C ILE A 76 1.49 7.06 -6.06
N LYS A 77 2.56 7.73 -6.47
CA LYS A 77 3.66 8.10 -5.56
C LYS A 77 3.21 8.99 -4.42
N LYS A 78 2.13 9.72 -4.60
CA LYS A 78 1.59 10.63 -3.59
C LYS A 78 0.50 9.98 -2.73
N SER A 79 0.21 8.70 -2.93
CA SER A 79 -0.76 7.97 -2.11
C SER A 79 -0.32 7.91 -0.65
N PRO A 80 -1.24 7.87 0.32
CA PRO A 80 -2.69 7.79 0.15
C PRO A 80 -3.34 9.16 -0.09
N HIS A 81 -4.51 9.17 -0.74
CA HIS A 81 -5.24 10.40 -1.04
C HIS A 81 -6.56 10.54 -0.26
N THR A 82 -7.19 9.42 0.07
CA THR A 82 -8.52 9.42 0.68
C THR A 82 -8.51 9.24 2.19
N THR A 83 -7.35 8.96 2.77
CA THR A 83 -7.20 8.80 4.21
C THR A 83 -7.02 10.15 4.89
N LYS A 84 -7.34 10.19 6.20
CA LYS A 84 -7.20 11.41 7.00
C LYS A 84 -5.79 11.96 7.00
N LEU A 85 -4.82 11.05 7.10
CA LEU A 85 -3.40 11.39 7.08
C LEU A 85 -2.80 10.98 5.75
N GLY A 86 -1.92 11.80 5.21
CA GLY A 86 -1.15 11.49 4.02
C GLY A 86 0.09 10.68 4.35
N ARG A 87 1.20 10.96 3.64
CA ARG A 87 2.47 10.30 3.92
C ARG A 87 2.98 10.68 5.29
N LEU A 88 3.47 9.69 6.02
CA LEU A 88 4.05 9.88 7.33
C LEU A 88 5.55 10.17 7.17
N ASP A 89 6.07 10.96 8.11
CA ASP A 89 7.51 11.22 8.18
C ASP A 89 8.19 10.09 8.95
N GLU A 90 8.48 9.01 8.26
CA GLU A 90 9.04 7.80 8.86
C GLU A 90 10.48 8.03 9.35
N VAL A 91 11.23 8.86 8.65
CA VAL A 91 12.62 9.19 9.04
C VAL A 91 12.63 9.92 10.37
N LYS A 92 11.79 10.94 10.52
CA LYS A 92 11.68 11.67 11.77
C LYS A 92 11.19 10.77 12.90
N ALA A 93 10.21 9.93 12.63
CA ALA A 93 9.69 9.00 13.63
C ALA A 93 10.77 8.03 14.14
N ALA A 94 11.66 7.60 13.24
CA ALA A 94 12.75 6.70 13.62
C ALA A 94 13.89 7.41 14.35
N ARG A 95 14.23 8.62 13.92
CA ARG A 95 15.36 9.38 14.48
C ARG A 95 15.02 10.16 15.73
N GLU A 96 13.80 10.65 15.83
CA GLU A 96 13.33 11.49 16.92
C GLU A 96 12.03 10.90 17.49
N PRO A 97 12.06 9.68 18.05
CA PRO A 97 10.84 9.01 18.49
C PRO A 97 10.23 9.74 19.69
N ASN A 98 8.93 9.99 19.60
CA ASN A 98 8.16 10.51 20.71
C ASN A 98 7.29 9.37 21.24
N LEU A 99 7.76 8.71 22.28
CA LEU A 99 7.13 7.49 22.82
C LEU A 99 6.11 7.79 23.92
N ARG A 100 5.92 9.06 24.23
CA ARG A 100 5.00 9.48 25.28
C ARG A 100 3.79 10.15 24.67
N TRP A 101 2.61 9.71 25.08
CA TRP A 101 1.39 10.46 24.77
C TRP A 101 1.29 11.65 25.70
N LEU A 102 1.23 12.84 25.14
CA LEU A 102 1.02 14.07 25.87
C LEU A 102 -0.24 14.73 25.31
N PRO A 103 -1.16 15.18 26.17
CA PRO A 103 -2.37 15.86 25.70
C PRO A 103 -2.01 17.27 25.23
N LYS A 104 -1.46 17.36 24.02
CA LYS A 104 -1.01 18.63 23.44
C LYS A 104 -2.13 19.47 22.87
N PHE A 105 -3.27 18.87 22.62
CA PHE A 105 -4.35 19.53 21.93
C PHE A 105 -5.54 19.68 22.86
N LYS A 106 -5.87 20.91 23.14
CA LYS A 106 -7.20 21.23 23.65
C LYS A 106 -8.09 21.37 22.43
N VAL A 107 -8.96 20.42 22.29
CA VAL A 107 -9.93 20.45 21.21
C VAL A 107 -11.02 21.45 21.57
#